data_85c505e236a6897a5c4385c94be0ffe1
#
_entry.id   85c505e236a6897a5c4385c94be0ffe1
#
_cell.length_a   1.000
_cell.length_b   1.000
_cell.length_c   1.000
_cell.angle_alpha   90.00
_cell.angle_beta   90.00
_cell.angle_gamma   90.00
#
_symmetry.space_group_name_H-M   'P 1'
#
loop_
_entity.id
_entity.type
_entity.pdbx_description
1 polymer ?
#
loop_
_entity_poly.entity_id
_entity_poly.type
_entity_poly.pdbx_seq_one_letter_code
_entity_poly.pdbx_strand_id
1 'polypeptide(L)'
;MPVTTEVRVRYAETDQMGIVYYANYLVWFEIGRVELLRSLGLAYSQLEKDHQCILPVVEASCRYRSPARYDDQILIETRPSLLRSSVLKFAYRILRKGHDGEEPKLLAEGETVHVVCDAQLNKKPLPAEHEAALRALMNI
;
A
#
# COMPACT_ATOMS: atom_id res chain seq x y z
N MET A 1 -13.91 -2.02 1.85
CA MET A 1 -13.21 -1.85 3.13
C MET A 1 -11.71 -1.86 2.95
N PRO A 2 -10.97 -0.96 3.61
CA PRO A 2 -9.52 -1.04 3.56
C PRO A 2 -8.98 -2.23 4.35
N VAL A 3 -7.83 -2.71 3.96
CA VAL A 3 -7.06 -3.70 4.71
C VAL A 3 -6.04 -2.94 5.54
N THR A 4 -5.92 -3.27 6.81
CA THR A 4 -5.05 -2.56 7.73
C THR A 4 -3.90 -3.44 8.19
N THR A 5 -2.70 -2.89 8.14
CA THR A 5 -1.47 -3.54 8.59
C THR A 5 -0.78 -2.63 9.59
N GLU A 6 -0.19 -3.20 10.62
CA GLU A 6 0.52 -2.46 11.65
C GLU A 6 2.02 -2.59 11.50
N VAL A 7 2.72 -1.47 11.65
CA VAL A 7 4.19 -1.46 11.74
C VAL A 7 4.60 -0.52 12.87
N ARG A 8 5.81 -0.70 13.36
CA ARG A 8 6.40 0.20 14.35
C ARG A 8 7.52 0.96 13.69
N VAL A 9 7.59 2.27 13.92
CA VAL A 9 8.65 3.11 13.37
C VAL A 9 9.99 2.71 13.99
N ARG A 10 10.95 2.37 13.13
CA ARG A 10 12.31 2.03 13.53
C ARG A 10 13.18 3.29 13.58
N TYR A 11 14.21 3.24 14.41
CA TYR A 11 15.16 4.36 14.51
C TYR A 11 15.77 4.69 13.14
N ALA A 12 16.09 3.65 12.36
CA ALA A 12 16.68 3.81 11.03
C ALA A 12 15.78 4.54 10.03
N GLU A 13 14.49 4.68 10.32
CA GLU A 13 13.55 5.37 9.43
C GLU A 13 13.45 6.86 9.70
N THR A 14 14.08 7.35 10.77
CA THR A 14 14.04 8.75 11.14
C THR A 14 15.20 9.53 10.54
N ASP A 15 15.04 10.86 10.47
CA ASP A 15 16.07 11.76 9.98
C ASP A 15 16.55 12.68 11.12
N GLN A 16 17.45 13.61 10.80
CA GLN A 16 18.00 14.52 11.80
C GLN A 16 16.98 15.47 12.40
N MET A 17 15.82 15.65 11.78
CA MET A 17 14.73 16.45 12.34
C MET A 17 13.97 15.71 13.44
N GLY A 18 14.27 14.43 13.66
CA GLY A 18 13.59 13.62 14.67
C GLY A 18 12.24 13.08 14.22
N ILE A 19 11.96 13.11 12.94
CA ILE A 19 10.73 12.58 12.36
C ILE A 19 11.07 11.54 11.30
N VAL A 20 10.09 10.76 10.90
CA VAL A 20 10.29 9.77 9.85
C VAL A 20 10.62 10.48 8.53
N TYR A 21 11.69 10.03 7.88
CA TYR A 21 12.10 10.56 6.58
C TYR A 21 10.99 10.32 5.57
N TYR A 22 10.62 11.35 4.83
CA TYR A 22 9.40 11.34 4.02
C TYR A 22 9.33 10.18 3.03
N ALA A 23 10.45 9.73 2.49
CA ALA A 23 10.47 8.65 1.51
C ALA A 23 10.04 7.30 2.11
N ASN A 24 10.15 7.13 3.42
CA ASN A 24 9.75 5.89 4.09
C ASN A 24 8.25 5.65 4.05
N TYR A 25 7.44 6.68 3.83
CA TYR A 25 6.00 6.51 3.66
C TYR A 25 5.69 5.68 2.41
N LEU A 26 6.50 5.81 1.37
CA LEU A 26 6.34 5.01 0.16
C LEU A 26 6.69 3.54 0.42
N VAL A 27 7.62 3.27 1.33
CA VAL A 27 7.92 1.91 1.78
C VAL A 27 6.71 1.32 2.52
N TRP A 28 6.06 2.12 3.36
CA TRP A 28 4.85 1.68 4.05
C TRP A 28 3.71 1.40 3.07
N PHE A 29 3.59 2.18 2.00
CA PHE A 29 2.62 1.89 0.95
C PHE A 29 2.88 0.52 0.33
N GLU A 30 4.15 0.18 0.08
CA GLU A 30 4.50 -1.15 -0.42
C GLU A 30 4.09 -2.24 0.55
N ILE A 31 4.40 -2.08 1.83
CA ILE A 31 3.98 -3.03 2.87
C ILE A 31 2.46 -3.21 2.83
N GLY A 32 1.74 -2.10 2.74
CA GLY A 32 0.27 -2.13 2.73
C GLY A 32 -0.30 -2.92 1.57
N ARG A 33 0.17 -2.67 0.35
CA ARG A 33 -0.36 -3.37 -0.82
C ARG A 33 0.06 -4.84 -0.87
N VAL A 34 1.26 -5.16 -0.40
CA VAL A 34 1.70 -6.56 -0.32
C VAL A 34 0.84 -7.34 0.67
N GLU A 35 0.57 -6.76 1.84
CA GLU A 35 -0.26 -7.41 2.84
C GLU A 35 -1.73 -7.49 2.42
N LEU A 36 -2.22 -6.50 1.68
CA LEU A 36 -3.56 -6.56 1.11
C LEU A 36 -3.70 -7.78 0.19
N LEU A 37 -2.76 -7.96 -0.73
CA LEU A 37 -2.79 -9.11 -1.64
C LEU A 37 -2.66 -10.42 -0.87
N ARG A 38 -1.78 -10.46 0.13
CA ARG A 38 -1.62 -11.67 0.95
C ARG A 38 -2.90 -12.02 1.70
N SER A 39 -3.62 -11.02 2.20
CA SER A 39 -4.89 -11.24 2.91
C SER A 39 -5.98 -11.83 2.04
N LEU A 40 -5.88 -11.64 0.72
CA LEU A 40 -6.82 -12.22 -0.25
C LEU A 40 -6.37 -13.59 -0.74
N GLY A 41 -5.27 -14.12 -0.21
CA GLY A 41 -4.68 -15.36 -0.70
C GLY A 41 -3.98 -15.22 -2.05
N LEU A 42 -3.61 -13.99 -2.42
CA LEU A 42 -3.05 -13.63 -3.72
C LEU A 42 -1.64 -13.06 -3.56
N ALA A 43 -0.74 -13.81 -2.91
CA ALA A 43 0.60 -13.31 -2.62
C ALA A 43 1.29 -12.78 -3.88
N TYR A 44 1.94 -11.62 -3.75
CA TYR A 44 2.63 -10.96 -4.87
C TYR A 44 3.69 -11.87 -5.50
N SER A 45 4.41 -12.64 -4.69
CA SER A 45 5.40 -13.59 -5.21
C SER A 45 4.78 -14.66 -6.12
N GLN A 46 3.55 -15.07 -5.84
CA GLN A 46 2.84 -16.04 -6.68
C GLN A 46 2.37 -15.40 -7.97
N LEU A 47 1.98 -14.11 -7.92
CA LEU A 47 1.58 -13.38 -9.11
C LEU A 47 2.72 -13.33 -10.11
N GLU A 48 3.93 -13.05 -9.65
CA GLU A 48 5.12 -13.05 -10.51
C GLU A 48 5.46 -14.44 -11.00
N LYS A 49 5.49 -15.41 -10.09
CA LYS A 49 5.97 -16.77 -10.39
C LYS A 49 4.99 -17.58 -11.24
N ASP A 50 3.72 -17.58 -10.85
CA ASP A 50 2.70 -18.44 -11.46
C ASP A 50 2.02 -17.80 -12.66
N HIS A 51 1.96 -16.49 -12.72
CA HIS A 51 1.21 -15.76 -13.76
C HIS A 51 2.06 -14.83 -14.59
N GLN A 52 3.36 -14.75 -14.31
CA GLN A 52 4.30 -13.82 -14.96
C GLN A 52 3.75 -12.40 -15.03
N CYS A 53 3.10 -11.97 -13.94
CA CYS A 53 2.61 -10.61 -13.79
C CYS A 53 3.46 -9.85 -12.81
N ILE A 54 3.85 -8.63 -13.19
CA ILE A 54 4.48 -7.68 -12.28
C ILE A 54 3.65 -6.40 -12.25
N LEU A 55 3.79 -5.63 -11.18
CA LEU A 55 3.00 -4.42 -10.95
C LEU A 55 3.93 -3.24 -10.67
N PRO A 56 4.73 -2.80 -11.67
CA PRO A 56 5.60 -1.65 -11.43
C PRO A 56 4.80 -0.41 -11.10
N VAL A 57 5.36 0.42 -10.25
CA VAL A 57 4.79 1.71 -9.92
C VAL A 57 5.14 2.68 -11.03
N VAL A 58 4.14 3.34 -11.61
CA VAL A 58 4.36 4.35 -12.64
C VAL A 58 4.08 5.76 -12.13
N GLU A 59 3.41 5.88 -10.98
CA GLU A 59 3.15 7.16 -10.36
C GLU A 59 2.91 6.94 -8.87
N ALA A 60 3.43 7.84 -8.04
CA ALA A 60 3.21 7.79 -6.60
C ALA A 60 3.03 9.19 -6.07
N SER A 61 2.10 9.37 -5.14
CA SER A 61 1.88 10.64 -4.47
C SER A 61 1.66 10.42 -2.99
N CYS A 62 2.05 11.40 -2.18
CA CYS A 62 1.84 11.34 -0.74
C CYS A 62 1.68 12.77 -0.22
N ARG A 63 0.65 12.97 0.60
CA ARG A 63 0.42 14.21 1.31
C ARG A 63 0.70 13.97 2.78
N TYR A 64 1.57 14.78 3.35
CA TYR A 64 2.02 14.67 4.73
C TYR A 64 1.24 15.66 5.59
N ARG A 65 0.49 15.14 6.57
CA ARG A 65 -0.36 15.96 7.44
C ARG A 65 0.28 16.21 8.80
N SER A 66 0.91 15.19 9.36
CA SER A 66 1.59 15.24 10.65
C SER A 66 2.73 14.24 10.64
N PRO A 67 3.83 14.52 11.35
CA PRO A 67 4.98 13.62 11.31
C PRO A 67 4.78 12.38 12.17
N ALA A 68 5.34 11.26 11.70
CA ALA A 68 5.55 10.08 12.52
C ALA A 68 6.92 10.20 13.17
N ARG A 69 7.08 9.58 14.35
CA ARG A 69 8.32 9.64 15.13
C ARG A 69 8.75 8.23 15.50
N TYR A 70 9.99 8.12 15.94
CA TYR A 70 10.54 6.85 16.41
C TYR A 70 9.60 6.18 17.40
N ASP A 71 9.43 4.89 17.23
CA ASP A 71 8.65 4.00 18.09
C ASP A 71 7.13 4.18 18.03
N ASP A 72 6.64 5.08 17.20
CA ASP A 72 5.19 5.18 16.96
C ASP A 72 4.67 3.88 16.35
N GLN A 73 3.45 3.48 16.76
CA GLN A 73 2.72 2.40 16.09
C GLN A 73 1.92 2.98 14.95
N ILE A 74 2.15 2.45 13.77
CA ILE A 74 1.57 2.96 12.53
C ILE A 74 0.56 1.96 11.99
N LEU A 75 -0.61 2.47 11.62
CA LEU A 75 -1.63 1.71 10.90
C LEU A 75 -1.55 2.11 9.44
N ILE A 76 -1.36 1.13 8.58
CA ILE A 76 -1.34 1.33 7.13
C ILE A 76 -2.66 0.79 6.59
N GLU A 77 -3.55 1.68 6.20
CA GLU A 77 -4.82 1.30 5.55
C GLU A 77 -4.63 1.34 4.05
N THR A 78 -4.96 0.25 3.38
CA THR A 78 -4.78 0.12 1.94
C THR A 78 -6.07 -0.38 1.30
N ARG A 79 -6.44 0.23 0.19
CA ARG A 79 -7.57 -0.25 -0.62
C ARG A 79 -7.25 -0.08 -2.10
N PRO A 80 -7.76 -0.98 -2.96
CA PRO A 80 -7.71 -0.70 -4.39
C PRO A 80 -8.71 0.41 -4.69
N SER A 81 -8.31 1.39 -5.49
CA SER A 81 -9.15 2.55 -5.80
C SER A 81 -9.57 2.61 -7.26
N LEU A 82 -8.84 1.93 -8.14
CA LEU A 82 -9.19 1.85 -9.56
C LEU A 82 -8.61 0.56 -10.14
N LEU A 83 -9.42 -0.11 -10.96
CA LEU A 83 -8.92 -1.23 -11.76
C LEU A 83 -9.62 -1.13 -13.12
N ARG A 84 -8.87 -0.72 -14.12
CA ARG A 84 -9.38 -0.55 -15.48
C ARG A 84 -8.32 -1.02 -16.46
N SER A 85 -8.64 -2.04 -17.27
CA SER A 85 -7.73 -2.63 -18.22
C SER A 85 -6.45 -3.09 -17.50
N SER A 86 -5.28 -2.56 -17.85
CA SER A 86 -4.01 -2.90 -17.21
C SER A 86 -3.58 -1.89 -16.16
N VAL A 87 -4.47 -0.96 -15.76
CA VAL A 87 -4.16 0.06 -14.75
C VAL A 87 -4.78 -0.31 -13.42
N LEU A 88 -3.97 -0.33 -12.37
CA LEU A 88 -4.41 -0.61 -11.01
C LEU A 88 -3.89 0.50 -10.10
N LYS A 89 -4.79 1.08 -9.30
CA LYS A 89 -4.41 2.07 -8.30
C LYS A 89 -4.74 1.57 -6.91
N PHE A 90 -3.86 1.88 -5.96
CA PHE A 90 -4.11 1.69 -4.53
C PHE A 90 -4.12 3.04 -3.84
N ALA A 91 -5.03 3.20 -2.89
CA ALA A 91 -5.09 4.36 -2.03
C ALA A 91 -4.69 3.95 -0.61
N TYR A 92 -3.95 4.82 0.06
CA TYR A 92 -3.39 4.55 1.39
C TYR A 92 -3.71 5.66 2.36
N ARG A 93 -3.92 5.28 3.62
CA ARG A 93 -3.94 6.20 4.74
C ARG A 93 -2.96 5.69 5.78
N ILE A 94 -2.10 6.57 6.25
CA ILE A 94 -1.12 6.26 7.29
C ILE A 94 -1.59 6.95 8.56
N LEU A 95 -1.83 6.17 9.60
CA LEU A 95 -2.32 6.70 10.87
C LEU A 95 -1.40 6.28 12.00
N ARG A 96 -1.29 7.13 13.03
CA ARG A 96 -0.65 6.75 14.28
C ARG A 96 -1.74 6.18 15.18
N LYS A 97 -1.49 4.98 15.69
CA LYS A 97 -2.43 4.34 16.62
C LYS A 97 -2.52 5.16 17.90
N GLY A 98 -3.74 5.39 18.38
CA GLY A 98 -3.97 6.07 19.64
C GLY A 98 -3.68 5.18 20.83
N HIS A 99 -3.51 5.83 22.00
CA HIS A 99 -3.35 5.14 23.28
C HIS A 99 -4.71 5.04 23.96
N ASP A 100 -4.99 3.89 24.56
CA ASP A 100 -6.13 3.68 25.47
C ASP A 100 -7.44 4.38 25.05
N GLY A 101 -7.98 3.99 23.91
CA GLY A 101 -9.27 4.51 23.44
C GLY A 101 -9.21 5.83 22.68
N GLU A 102 -8.02 6.40 22.48
CA GLU A 102 -7.88 7.57 21.63
C GLU A 102 -8.07 7.19 20.16
N GLU A 103 -8.67 8.10 19.39
CA GLU A 103 -8.79 7.94 17.97
C GLU A 103 -7.42 7.93 17.30
N PRO A 104 -7.20 7.08 16.28
CA PRO A 104 -5.98 7.15 15.50
C PRO A 104 -5.86 8.51 14.81
N LYS A 105 -4.63 9.02 14.72
CA LYS A 105 -4.37 10.29 14.06
C LYS A 105 -3.88 10.09 12.64
N LEU A 106 -4.52 10.75 11.68
CA LEU A 106 -4.08 10.70 10.27
C LEU A 106 -2.75 11.46 10.14
N LEU A 107 -1.74 10.76 9.65
CA LEU A 107 -0.40 11.31 9.44
C LEU A 107 -0.14 11.64 7.97
N ALA A 108 -0.62 10.79 7.07
CA ALA A 108 -0.41 10.97 5.64
C ALA A 108 -1.44 10.18 4.86
N GLU A 109 -1.63 10.57 3.61
CA GLU A 109 -2.46 9.82 2.68
C GLU A 109 -1.85 9.92 1.29
N GLY A 110 -2.05 8.89 0.49
CA GLY A 110 -1.44 8.88 -0.83
C GLY A 110 -2.01 7.80 -1.72
N GLU A 111 -1.36 7.66 -2.87
CA GLU A 111 -1.84 6.79 -3.94
C GLU A 111 -0.65 6.29 -4.73
N THR A 112 -0.73 5.07 -5.22
CA THR A 112 0.21 4.55 -6.21
C THR A 112 -0.58 4.05 -7.42
N VAL A 113 -0.01 4.30 -8.60
CA VAL A 113 -0.57 3.85 -9.87
C VAL A 113 0.36 2.80 -10.43
N HIS A 114 -0.20 1.66 -10.81
CA HIS A 114 0.53 0.51 -11.32
C HIS A 114 0.03 0.13 -12.70
N VAL A 115 0.94 -0.37 -13.52
CA VAL A 115 0.56 -0.99 -14.80
C VAL A 115 0.82 -2.49 -14.65
N VAL A 116 -0.19 -3.30 -14.95
CA VAL A 116 -0.06 -4.75 -14.96
C VAL A 116 0.65 -5.14 -16.25
N CYS A 117 1.77 -5.85 -16.13
CA CYS A 117 2.55 -6.23 -17.31
C CYS A 117 3.34 -7.51 -17.04
N ASP A 118 3.97 -8.02 -18.10
CA ASP A 118 4.91 -9.14 -18.00
C ASP A 118 6.32 -8.63 -17.72
N ALA A 119 7.28 -9.56 -17.63
CA ALA A 119 8.67 -9.21 -17.32
C ALA A 119 9.33 -8.35 -18.41
N GLN A 120 8.79 -8.35 -19.63
CA GLN A 120 9.28 -7.53 -20.73
C GLN A 120 8.54 -6.19 -20.80
N LEU A 121 7.72 -5.87 -19.78
CA LEU A 121 6.94 -4.65 -19.66
C LEU A 121 5.83 -4.52 -20.70
N ASN A 122 5.36 -5.62 -21.25
CA ASN A 122 4.18 -5.64 -22.11
C ASN A 122 2.93 -5.71 -21.24
N LYS A 123 1.98 -4.81 -21.50
CA LYS A 123 0.72 -4.76 -20.76
C LYS A 123 -0.04 -6.07 -20.89
N LYS A 124 -0.65 -6.49 -19.81
CA LYS A 124 -1.50 -7.68 -19.80
C LYS A 124 -2.56 -7.50 -18.71
N PRO A 125 -3.68 -8.23 -18.80
CA PRO A 125 -4.69 -8.15 -17.75
C PRO A 125 -4.24 -8.94 -16.53
N LEU A 126 -4.79 -8.57 -15.36
CA LEU A 126 -4.65 -9.40 -14.15
C LEU A 126 -5.31 -10.75 -14.38
N PRO A 127 -4.81 -11.81 -13.71
CA PRO A 127 -5.55 -13.06 -13.68
C PRO A 127 -6.96 -12.83 -13.14
N ALA A 128 -7.95 -13.55 -13.70
CA ALA A 128 -9.35 -13.32 -13.37
C ALA A 128 -9.65 -13.40 -11.86
N GLU A 129 -8.99 -14.32 -11.17
CA GLU A 129 -9.17 -14.48 -9.73
C GLU A 129 -8.69 -13.24 -8.97
N HIS A 130 -7.55 -12.68 -9.35
CA HIS A 130 -7.01 -11.47 -8.74
C HIS A 130 -7.93 -10.27 -9.01
N GLU A 131 -8.38 -10.14 -10.24
CA GLU A 131 -9.28 -9.05 -10.61
C GLU A 131 -10.58 -9.11 -9.81
N ALA A 132 -11.17 -10.28 -9.70
CA ALA A 132 -12.43 -10.45 -8.97
C ALA A 132 -12.27 -10.11 -7.49
N ALA A 133 -11.19 -10.56 -6.85
CA ALA A 133 -10.94 -10.30 -5.44
C ALA A 133 -10.71 -8.80 -5.17
N LEU A 134 -9.97 -8.12 -6.03
CA LEU A 134 -9.73 -6.69 -5.89
C LEU A 134 -11.01 -5.88 -6.11
N ARG A 135 -11.80 -6.25 -7.11
CA ARG A 135 -13.08 -5.56 -7.37
C ARG A 135 -14.06 -5.72 -6.21
N ALA A 136 -14.04 -6.86 -5.54
CA ALA A 136 -14.89 -7.09 -4.38
C ALA A 136 -14.58 -6.10 -3.25
N LEU A 137 -13.30 -5.75 -3.05
CA LEU A 137 -12.91 -4.74 -2.08
C LEU A 137 -13.32 -3.33 -2.49
N MET A 138 -13.39 -3.07 -3.78
CA MET A 138 -13.77 -1.75 -4.30
C MET A 138 -15.26 -1.45 -4.15
N ASN A 139 -16.08 -2.48 -4.07
CA ASN A 139 -17.54 -2.36 -4.06
C ASN A 139 -18.14 -2.35 -2.65
N ILE A 140 -17.31 -2.26 -1.64
CA ILE A 140 -17.77 -2.26 -0.24
C ILE A 140 -17.81 -0.85 0.35
#